data_76ced8dee83c4cbe177d073fc973fd18
#
_entry.id   76ced8dee83c4cbe177d073fc973fd18
#
_cell.length_a   1.000
_cell.length_b   1.000
_cell.length_c   1.000
_cell.angle_alpha   90.00
_cell.angle_beta   90.00
_cell.angle_gamma   90.00
#
_symmetry.space_group_name_H-M   'P 1'
#
loop_
_entity.id
_entity.type
_entity.pdbx_description
1 polymer ?
#
loop_
_entity_poly.entity_id
_entity_poly.type
_entity_poly.pdbx_seq_one_letter_code
_entity_poly.pdbx_strand_id
1 'polypeptide(L)'
;MIYPRGHNTKSKVVLPKCTAKGYTLAYCTVSGCDYTVKYNYTDALGHNTKDTCATPPDCTTQGKRKIYCTRCSFVTYVPIPAHGHIYNSVNENICVKCGYKKPTTNWSYMFKSPYMATHISQRYLNYDNGEHHKGIDIIDANGDVDGYPVYASYDGTVRNSFFDKFYGRGVFVEIIQDNGYVVRYLHMKNGSVNLVEGDKVKAGDYIGKVGCTGEAYGSHLHYDVNKSLNSSDYTQPLDFFKNINFTYSY
;
A
#
# COMPACT_ATOMS: atom_id res chain seq x y z
N MET A 1 -22.62 44.27 34.73
CA MET A 1 -21.88 44.74 33.53
C MET A 1 -22.15 46.23 33.37
N ILE A 2 -21.11 47.08 33.46
CA ILE A 2 -21.27 48.53 33.38
C ILE A 2 -21.27 48.90 31.89
N TYR A 3 -22.45 49.21 31.35
CA TYR A 3 -22.55 49.77 30.00
C TYR A 3 -22.01 51.22 30.00
N PRO A 4 -21.25 51.62 28.96
CA PRO A 4 -20.82 53.02 28.85
C PRO A 4 -22.01 53.94 28.90
N ARG A 5 -21.92 54.97 29.74
CA ARG A 5 -22.99 55.99 29.88
C ARG A 5 -23.19 56.66 28.52
N GLY A 6 -24.46 56.65 28.00
CA GLY A 6 -24.85 57.37 26.79
C GLY A 6 -25.32 56.47 25.60
N HIS A 7 -25.28 55.18 25.69
CA HIS A 7 -25.86 54.32 24.65
C HIS A 7 -27.18 53.67 25.07
N ASN A 8 -28.21 53.83 24.24
CA ASN A 8 -29.46 53.09 24.43
C ASN A 8 -29.34 51.74 23.74
N THR A 9 -29.07 50.68 24.51
CA THR A 9 -28.71 49.36 23.96
C THR A 9 -29.85 48.37 23.99
N LYS A 10 -29.99 47.60 22.92
CA LYS A 10 -30.73 46.32 22.87
C LYS A 10 -29.78 45.19 22.68
N SER A 11 -30.21 43.97 23.00
CA SER A 11 -29.40 42.79 22.78
C SER A 11 -30.15 41.74 21.97
N LYS A 12 -29.40 40.95 21.19
CA LYS A 12 -29.90 39.76 20.51
C LYS A 12 -28.92 38.59 20.70
N VAL A 13 -29.47 37.41 20.85
CA VAL A 13 -28.66 36.16 20.91
C VAL A 13 -28.33 35.70 19.49
N VAL A 14 -27.07 35.46 19.24
CA VAL A 14 -26.57 34.78 18.04
C VAL A 14 -26.21 33.38 18.45
N LEU A 15 -26.95 32.40 17.95
CA LEU A 15 -26.74 31.00 18.27
C LEU A 15 -25.42 30.47 17.66
N PRO A 16 -24.74 29.52 18.33
CA PRO A 16 -23.54 28.92 17.78
C PRO A 16 -23.85 28.09 16.53
N LYS A 17 -22.89 28.07 15.60
CA LYS A 17 -22.88 27.19 14.40
C LYS A 17 -21.89 26.07 14.59
N CYS A 18 -21.79 25.17 13.62
CA CYS A 18 -20.84 24.07 13.70
C CYS A 18 -19.39 24.52 13.92
N THR A 19 -18.98 25.62 13.31
CA THR A 19 -17.60 26.14 13.36
C THR A 19 -17.48 27.54 13.98
N ALA A 20 -18.58 28.14 14.38
CA ALA A 20 -18.59 29.49 14.94
C ALA A 20 -19.24 29.52 16.33
N LYS A 21 -18.60 30.25 17.24
CA LYS A 21 -19.14 30.48 18.58
C LYS A 21 -20.42 31.29 18.50
N GLY A 22 -21.37 30.99 19.39
CA GLY A 22 -22.51 31.85 19.68
C GLY A 22 -22.12 32.99 20.64
N TYR A 23 -22.94 34.03 20.72
CA TYR A 23 -22.72 35.13 21.61
C TYR A 23 -24.00 35.98 21.76
N THR A 24 -24.05 36.81 22.79
CA THR A 24 -25.03 37.87 22.87
C THR A 24 -24.44 39.16 22.30
N LEU A 25 -25.11 39.76 21.33
CA LEU A 25 -24.71 41.03 20.73
C LEU A 25 -25.56 42.14 21.33
N ALA A 26 -24.94 43.03 22.09
CA ALA A 26 -25.56 44.32 22.44
C ALA A 26 -25.22 45.35 21.35
N TYR A 27 -26.20 46.15 20.96
CA TYR A 27 -26.05 47.20 19.94
C TYR A 27 -26.84 48.43 20.33
N CYS A 28 -26.32 49.60 19.97
CA CYS A 28 -27.00 50.87 20.21
C CYS A 28 -28.19 51.03 19.26
N THR A 29 -29.30 51.56 19.75
CA THR A 29 -30.52 51.82 18.98
C THR A 29 -30.66 53.28 18.54
N VAL A 30 -29.70 54.13 18.88
CA VAL A 30 -29.69 55.57 18.48
C VAL A 30 -29.20 55.66 17.05
N SER A 31 -29.90 56.37 16.19
CA SER A 31 -29.52 56.54 14.78
C SER A 31 -28.13 57.18 14.67
N GLY A 32 -27.29 56.58 13.80
CA GLY A 32 -25.89 56.96 13.59
C GLY A 32 -24.89 56.47 14.64
N CYS A 33 -25.30 55.61 15.58
CA CYS A 33 -24.41 55.01 16.58
C CYS A 33 -23.99 53.58 16.21
N ASP A 34 -22.71 53.38 15.99
CA ASP A 34 -22.15 52.07 15.58
C ASP A 34 -21.71 51.20 16.77
N TYR A 35 -22.04 51.61 18.01
CA TYR A 35 -21.62 50.88 19.19
C TYR A 35 -22.20 49.46 19.23
N THR A 36 -21.31 48.44 19.29
CA THR A 36 -21.68 47.04 19.49
C THR A 36 -20.70 46.35 20.44
N VAL A 37 -21.20 45.42 21.25
CA VAL A 37 -20.42 44.58 22.15
C VAL A 37 -20.91 43.14 22.07
N LYS A 38 -19.97 42.18 21.98
CA LYS A 38 -20.25 40.73 22.05
C LYS A 38 -19.85 40.21 23.42
N TYR A 39 -20.73 39.46 24.04
CA TYR A 39 -20.50 38.87 25.36
C TYR A 39 -21.30 37.56 25.49
N ASN A 40 -21.16 36.82 26.61
CA ASN A 40 -21.79 35.52 26.86
C ASN A 40 -21.55 34.57 25.69
N TYR A 41 -20.28 34.34 25.34
CA TYR A 41 -19.90 33.42 24.29
C TYR A 41 -20.26 31.99 24.66
N THR A 42 -20.79 31.24 23.69
CA THR A 42 -20.98 29.80 23.74
C THR A 42 -20.08 29.15 22.72
N ASP A 43 -19.56 27.96 23.01
CA ASP A 43 -18.68 27.30 22.08
C ASP A 43 -19.38 26.85 20.79
N ALA A 44 -18.60 26.70 19.73
CA ALA A 44 -19.08 26.13 18.47
C ALA A 44 -19.60 24.71 18.69
N LEU A 45 -20.68 24.35 17.99
CA LEU A 45 -21.36 23.07 18.19
C LEU A 45 -20.56 21.86 17.71
N GLY A 46 -19.47 22.07 16.94
CA GLY A 46 -18.80 21.02 16.19
C GLY A 46 -19.68 20.48 15.07
N HIS A 47 -19.16 19.55 14.27
CA HIS A 47 -19.94 18.86 13.26
C HIS A 47 -20.64 17.62 13.86
N ASN A 48 -21.94 17.47 13.60
CA ASN A 48 -22.68 16.23 13.86
C ASN A 48 -22.66 15.42 12.57
N THR A 49 -21.67 14.53 12.45
CA THR A 49 -21.42 13.80 11.20
C THR A 49 -22.19 12.50 11.12
N LYS A 50 -22.66 12.19 9.91
CA LYS A 50 -23.09 10.87 9.46
C LYS A 50 -22.25 10.45 8.28
N ASP A 51 -22.23 9.17 7.99
CA ASP A 51 -21.54 8.64 6.84
C ASP A 51 -22.44 7.73 5.98
N THR A 52 -22.04 7.59 4.72
CA THR A 52 -22.68 6.69 3.77
C THR A 52 -21.65 6.24 2.74
N CYS A 53 -21.82 5.05 2.20
CA CYS A 53 -21.01 4.60 1.08
C CYS A 53 -21.42 5.39 -0.17
N ALA A 54 -20.52 6.28 -0.65
CA ALA A 54 -20.76 7.05 -1.87
C ALA A 54 -20.37 6.25 -3.13
N THR A 55 -19.31 5.48 -3.03
CA THR A 55 -18.88 4.56 -4.07
C THR A 55 -18.34 3.31 -3.39
N PRO A 56 -18.96 2.14 -3.60
CA PRO A 56 -18.44 0.90 -3.06
C PRO A 56 -17.07 0.57 -3.69
N PRO A 57 -16.15 -0.02 -2.92
CA PRO A 57 -14.92 -0.56 -3.49
C PRO A 57 -15.22 -1.80 -4.33
N ASP A 58 -14.40 -2.04 -5.34
CA ASP A 58 -14.36 -3.32 -6.04
C ASP A 58 -13.09 -4.12 -5.69
N CYS A 59 -12.75 -5.12 -6.48
CA CYS A 59 -11.59 -5.97 -6.20
C CYS A 59 -10.26 -5.22 -6.32
N THR A 60 -10.19 -4.20 -7.15
CA THR A 60 -8.93 -3.49 -7.49
C THR A 60 -9.01 -2.00 -7.25
N THR A 61 -10.21 -1.44 -7.21
CA THR A 61 -10.44 -0.01 -7.10
C THR A 61 -10.93 0.36 -5.71
N GLN A 62 -10.36 1.40 -5.14
CA GLN A 62 -10.81 1.95 -3.87
C GLN A 62 -12.20 2.58 -4.01
N GLY A 63 -13.04 2.31 -3.04
CA GLY A 63 -14.31 3.00 -2.86
C GLY A 63 -14.14 4.33 -2.13
N LYS A 64 -15.26 5.01 -1.93
CA LYS A 64 -15.32 6.28 -1.17
C LYS A 64 -16.49 6.25 -0.18
N ARG A 65 -16.21 6.59 1.07
CA ARG A 65 -17.20 6.88 2.10
C ARG A 65 -17.36 8.39 2.20
N LYS A 66 -18.59 8.87 2.03
CA LYS A 66 -18.96 10.27 2.21
C LYS A 66 -19.30 10.49 3.67
N ILE A 67 -18.64 11.44 4.32
CA ILE A 67 -18.95 11.92 5.66
C ILE A 67 -19.54 13.31 5.51
N TYR A 68 -20.73 13.55 6.07
CA TYR A 68 -21.42 14.83 5.96
C TYR A 68 -22.02 15.27 7.31
N CYS A 69 -22.09 16.57 7.51
CA CYS A 69 -22.72 17.11 8.70
C CYS A 69 -24.23 17.26 8.49
N THR A 70 -25.01 16.88 9.50
CA THR A 70 -26.48 17.02 9.46
C THR A 70 -26.98 18.44 9.75
N ARG A 71 -26.07 19.37 10.15
CA ARG A 71 -26.38 20.73 10.56
C ARG A 71 -25.81 21.80 9.65
N CYS A 72 -24.89 21.49 8.77
CA CYS A 72 -24.28 22.44 7.85
C CYS A 72 -23.83 21.74 6.56
N SER A 73 -23.28 22.48 5.63
CA SER A 73 -22.83 21.97 4.31
C SER A 73 -21.48 21.24 4.34
N PHE A 74 -20.93 20.93 5.51
CA PHE A 74 -19.65 20.21 5.59
C PHE A 74 -19.80 18.81 4.99
N VAL A 75 -18.92 18.49 4.04
CA VAL A 75 -18.79 17.18 3.40
C VAL A 75 -17.32 16.86 3.21
N THR A 76 -16.94 15.65 3.51
CA THR A 76 -15.61 15.10 3.16
C THR A 76 -15.74 13.68 2.68
N TYR A 77 -14.69 13.16 2.03
CA TYR A 77 -14.64 11.79 1.54
C TYR A 77 -13.43 11.06 2.12
N VAL A 78 -13.64 9.84 2.57
CA VAL A 78 -12.60 8.94 3.07
C VAL A 78 -12.53 7.73 2.14
N PRO A 79 -11.33 7.32 1.71
CA PRO A 79 -11.20 6.13 0.88
C PRO A 79 -11.62 4.87 1.64
N ILE A 80 -12.26 3.96 0.92
CA ILE A 80 -12.52 2.58 1.37
C ILE A 80 -11.54 1.71 0.59
N PRO A 81 -10.66 0.94 1.24
CA PRO A 81 -9.72 0.07 0.52
C PRO A 81 -10.42 -0.87 -0.45
N ALA A 82 -9.78 -1.17 -1.58
CA ALA A 82 -10.20 -2.23 -2.48
C ALA A 82 -10.25 -3.57 -1.73
N HIS A 83 -11.20 -4.45 -2.09
CA HIS A 83 -11.37 -5.73 -1.39
C HIS A 83 -10.27 -6.74 -1.69
N GLY A 84 -9.54 -6.55 -2.79
CA GLY A 84 -8.73 -7.60 -3.39
C GLY A 84 -9.60 -8.67 -4.07
N HIS A 85 -8.95 -9.60 -4.73
CA HIS A 85 -9.63 -10.74 -5.34
C HIS A 85 -9.91 -11.82 -4.29
N ILE A 86 -11.13 -12.38 -4.31
CA ILE A 86 -11.58 -13.44 -3.38
C ILE A 86 -11.72 -14.72 -4.17
N TYR A 87 -11.06 -15.79 -3.72
CA TYR A 87 -11.08 -17.12 -4.28
C TYR A 87 -11.71 -18.10 -3.29
N ASN A 88 -12.33 -19.16 -3.76
CA ASN A 88 -12.89 -20.21 -2.92
C ASN A 88 -12.34 -21.59 -3.33
N SER A 89 -12.66 -22.61 -2.53
CA SER A 89 -12.19 -23.99 -2.74
C SER A 89 -12.73 -24.66 -4.01
N VAL A 90 -13.77 -24.11 -4.63
CA VAL A 90 -14.35 -24.64 -5.88
C VAL A 90 -13.66 -24.02 -7.10
N ASN A 91 -13.22 -22.74 -6.98
CA ASN A 91 -12.55 -21.98 -8.04
C ASN A 91 -11.37 -21.23 -7.45
N GLU A 92 -10.29 -21.94 -7.19
CA GLU A 92 -9.06 -21.38 -6.60
C GLU A 92 -8.36 -20.35 -7.50
N ASN A 93 -8.70 -20.31 -8.79
CA ASN A 93 -8.08 -19.45 -9.78
C ASN A 93 -9.00 -18.38 -10.36
N ILE A 94 -10.28 -18.35 -9.97
CA ILE A 94 -11.24 -17.35 -10.47
C ILE A 94 -11.82 -16.58 -9.29
N CYS A 95 -11.67 -15.27 -9.32
CA CYS A 95 -12.29 -14.41 -8.33
C CYS A 95 -13.79 -14.52 -8.39
N VAL A 96 -14.43 -14.90 -7.26
CA VAL A 96 -15.88 -15.10 -7.18
C VAL A 96 -16.69 -13.81 -7.31
N LYS A 97 -16.05 -12.64 -7.16
CA LYS A 97 -16.70 -11.32 -7.28
C LYS A 97 -16.63 -10.70 -8.66
N CYS A 98 -15.50 -10.81 -9.35
CA CYS A 98 -15.27 -10.11 -10.62
C CYS A 98 -14.88 -11.02 -11.78
N GLY A 99 -14.75 -12.33 -11.56
CA GLY A 99 -14.37 -13.29 -12.59
C GLY A 99 -12.90 -13.20 -13.01
N TYR A 100 -12.07 -12.36 -12.35
CA TYR A 100 -10.65 -12.29 -12.63
C TYR A 100 -10.03 -13.67 -12.47
N LYS A 101 -9.40 -14.14 -13.53
CA LYS A 101 -8.61 -15.36 -13.48
C LYS A 101 -7.26 -15.02 -12.88
N LYS A 102 -6.96 -15.61 -11.73
CA LYS A 102 -5.60 -15.62 -11.19
C LYS A 102 -4.71 -16.17 -12.28
N PRO A 103 -3.66 -15.46 -12.71
CA PRO A 103 -2.71 -16.03 -13.63
C PRO A 103 -2.26 -17.36 -13.04
N THR A 104 -2.37 -18.42 -13.82
CA THR A 104 -1.75 -19.71 -13.45
C THR A 104 -0.26 -19.50 -13.57
N THR A 105 0.35 -18.96 -12.53
CA THR A 105 1.78 -18.82 -12.45
C THR A 105 2.36 -20.20 -12.35
N ASN A 106 2.91 -20.62 -13.43
CA ASN A 106 3.82 -21.74 -13.38
C ASN A 106 5.13 -21.19 -12.80
N TRP A 107 5.26 -21.27 -11.47
CA TRP A 107 6.44 -20.82 -10.72
C TRP A 107 7.73 -21.44 -11.22
N SER A 108 7.65 -22.59 -11.94
CA SER A 108 8.77 -23.19 -12.62
C SER A 108 9.40 -22.29 -13.69
N TYR A 109 8.74 -21.20 -14.10
CA TYR A 109 9.31 -20.21 -15.02
C TYR A 109 10.18 -19.16 -14.33
N MET A 110 9.92 -18.85 -13.07
CA MET A 110 10.66 -17.77 -12.38
C MET A 110 12.15 -18.08 -12.25
N PHE A 111 12.46 -19.35 -12.07
CA PHE A 111 13.83 -19.81 -11.90
C PHE A 111 14.00 -21.16 -12.59
N LYS A 112 14.71 -21.19 -13.71
CA LYS A 112 15.00 -22.42 -14.44
C LYS A 112 16.36 -22.95 -14.05
N SER A 113 16.36 -23.97 -13.18
CA SER A 113 17.55 -24.80 -12.93
C SER A 113 17.65 -25.91 -13.95
N PRO A 114 18.84 -26.17 -14.54
CA PRO A 114 19.06 -27.33 -15.38
C PRO A 114 18.90 -28.65 -14.63
N TYR A 115 18.91 -28.64 -13.32
CA TYR A 115 18.81 -29.83 -12.45
C TYR A 115 17.39 -30.08 -11.95
N MET A 116 16.40 -29.39 -12.44
CA MET A 116 14.95 -29.56 -12.18
C MET A 116 14.50 -29.51 -10.71
N ALA A 117 15.39 -29.32 -9.75
CA ALA A 117 15.10 -29.21 -8.34
C ALA A 117 15.45 -27.78 -7.87
N THR A 118 14.45 -26.98 -7.60
CA THR A 118 14.63 -25.66 -6.99
C THR A 118 14.46 -25.81 -5.48
N HIS A 119 15.43 -25.32 -4.72
CA HIS A 119 15.45 -25.38 -3.28
C HIS A 119 15.29 -23.97 -2.68
N ILE A 120 14.57 -23.89 -1.57
CA ILE A 120 14.61 -22.71 -0.71
C ILE A 120 15.73 -22.93 0.31
N SER A 121 16.83 -22.20 0.16
CA SER A 121 17.95 -22.24 1.11
C SER A 121 17.67 -21.43 2.37
N GLN A 122 16.88 -20.36 2.26
CA GLN A 122 16.48 -19.53 3.39
C GLN A 122 14.99 -19.15 3.30
N ARG A 123 14.27 -19.36 4.39
CA ARG A 123 12.82 -19.07 4.48
C ARG A 123 12.53 -17.67 5.01
N TYR A 124 11.34 -17.20 4.74
CA TYR A 124 10.80 -15.99 5.34
C TYR A 124 10.74 -16.11 6.89
N LEU A 125 11.15 -15.06 7.59
CA LEU A 125 11.18 -14.89 9.05
C LEU A 125 12.23 -15.73 9.81
N ASN A 126 13.07 -16.52 9.18
CA ASN A 126 14.01 -17.39 9.87
C ASN A 126 15.46 -17.14 9.42
N TYR A 127 16.14 -16.19 10.10
CA TYR A 127 17.60 -16.26 10.16
C TYR A 127 18.02 -16.94 11.47
N ASP A 128 19.08 -17.72 11.43
CA ASP A 128 19.65 -18.40 12.61
C ASP A 128 20.16 -17.41 13.67
N ASN A 129 20.41 -16.17 13.29
CA ASN A 129 20.83 -15.08 14.18
C ASN A 129 19.66 -14.28 14.82
N GLY A 130 18.42 -14.67 14.57
CA GLY A 130 17.22 -14.02 15.11
C GLY A 130 16.75 -12.79 14.32
N GLU A 131 17.42 -12.44 13.22
CA GLU A 131 16.93 -11.42 12.29
C GLU A 131 15.83 -11.97 11.37
N HIS A 132 14.94 -11.08 10.94
CA HIS A 132 13.83 -11.50 10.08
C HIS A 132 14.24 -11.43 8.60
N HIS A 133 14.32 -12.58 7.94
CA HIS A 133 14.44 -12.68 6.49
C HIS A 133 13.15 -12.19 5.81
N LYS A 134 13.27 -11.20 4.92
CA LYS A 134 12.12 -10.50 4.33
C LYS A 134 11.58 -11.16 3.06
N GLY A 135 12.16 -12.25 2.64
CA GLY A 135 11.82 -12.98 1.43
C GLY A 135 12.11 -14.47 1.55
N ILE A 136 12.33 -15.08 0.42
CA ILE A 136 12.88 -16.44 0.31
C ILE A 136 14.13 -16.40 -0.56
N ASP A 137 15.13 -17.20 -0.20
CA ASP A 137 16.31 -17.37 -1.01
C ASP A 137 16.21 -18.70 -1.78
N ILE A 138 16.37 -18.61 -3.08
CA ILE A 138 16.16 -19.72 -4.01
C ILE A 138 17.50 -20.09 -4.62
N ILE A 139 17.84 -21.37 -4.49
CA ILE A 139 19.01 -22.03 -5.11
C ILE A 139 18.58 -23.29 -5.85
N ASP A 140 19.48 -24.00 -6.48
CA ASP A 140 19.25 -25.38 -6.97
C ASP A 140 19.85 -26.42 -6.02
N ALA A 141 19.71 -27.69 -6.39
CA ALA A 141 20.22 -28.81 -5.62
C ALA A 141 21.75 -28.82 -5.46
N ASN A 142 22.48 -28.10 -6.30
CA ASN A 142 23.94 -28.02 -6.26
C ASN A 142 24.44 -26.78 -5.50
N GLY A 143 23.54 -25.85 -5.14
CA GLY A 143 23.87 -24.67 -4.39
C GLY A 143 24.48 -23.50 -5.17
N ASP A 144 25.00 -23.73 -6.38
CA ASP A 144 25.55 -22.67 -7.24
C ASP A 144 24.61 -22.37 -8.40
N VAL A 145 24.07 -21.16 -8.40
CA VAL A 145 23.09 -20.70 -9.40
C VAL A 145 23.52 -19.40 -10.10
N ASP A 146 24.80 -19.04 -10.00
CA ASP A 146 25.32 -17.85 -10.67
C ASP A 146 25.07 -17.89 -12.18
N GLY A 147 24.48 -16.82 -12.69
CA GLY A 147 24.16 -16.67 -14.10
C GLY A 147 22.90 -17.39 -14.58
N TYR A 148 22.16 -18.08 -13.72
CA TYR A 148 20.88 -18.68 -14.09
C TYR A 148 19.86 -17.60 -14.47
N PRO A 149 19.05 -17.84 -15.52
CA PRO A 149 18.07 -16.87 -15.96
C PRO A 149 16.93 -16.73 -14.93
N VAL A 150 16.51 -15.50 -14.71
CA VAL A 150 15.38 -15.12 -13.86
C VAL A 150 14.27 -14.56 -14.73
N TYR A 151 13.05 -14.95 -14.44
CA TYR A 151 11.85 -14.57 -15.19
C TYR A 151 10.81 -13.91 -14.28
N ALA A 152 9.99 -13.03 -14.86
CA ALA A 152 8.89 -12.41 -14.13
C ALA A 152 7.89 -13.45 -13.63
N SER A 153 7.53 -13.38 -12.35
CA SER A 153 6.55 -14.30 -11.74
C SER A 153 5.10 -13.96 -12.12
N TYR A 154 4.83 -12.71 -12.51
CA TYR A 154 3.51 -12.20 -12.88
C TYR A 154 3.61 -11.09 -13.92
N ASP A 155 2.49 -10.79 -14.56
CA ASP A 155 2.30 -9.58 -15.35
C ASP A 155 2.45 -8.35 -14.44
N GLY A 156 3.09 -7.31 -14.95
CA GLY A 156 3.26 -6.09 -14.17
C GLY A 156 4.06 -5.00 -14.86
N THR A 157 4.41 -3.99 -14.07
CA THR A 157 5.20 -2.84 -14.54
C THR A 157 6.44 -2.71 -13.68
N VAL A 158 7.60 -2.59 -14.31
CA VAL A 158 8.88 -2.32 -13.63
C VAL A 158 8.79 -0.95 -12.97
N ARG A 159 9.07 -0.91 -11.66
CA ARG A 159 9.13 0.33 -10.89
C ARG A 159 10.55 0.79 -10.69
N ASN A 160 11.45 -0.15 -10.39
CA ASN A 160 12.86 0.11 -10.18
C ASN A 160 13.70 -1.02 -10.77
N SER A 161 14.83 -0.66 -11.36
CA SER A 161 15.84 -1.61 -11.80
C SER A 161 17.21 -0.93 -11.76
N PHE A 162 17.95 -1.09 -10.65
CA PHE A 162 19.27 -0.46 -10.50
C PHE A 162 20.13 -1.20 -9.47
N PHE A 163 21.33 -0.70 -9.21
CA PHE A 163 22.21 -1.21 -8.15
C PHE A 163 21.97 -0.43 -6.86
N ASP A 164 21.57 -1.13 -5.81
CA ASP A 164 21.39 -0.57 -4.47
C ASP A 164 22.57 -0.94 -3.56
N LYS A 165 23.38 0.06 -3.25
CA LYS A 165 24.50 -0.08 -2.33
C LYS A 165 24.11 0.05 -0.85
N PHE A 166 23.03 0.79 -0.56
CA PHE A 166 22.75 1.24 0.81
C PHE A 166 21.92 0.25 1.63
N TYR A 167 21.08 -0.56 0.98
CA TYR A 167 20.19 -1.52 1.65
C TYR A 167 20.57 -2.97 1.38
N GLY A 168 21.79 -3.22 0.90
CA GLY A 168 22.28 -4.56 0.65
C GLY A 168 21.66 -5.32 -0.51
N ARG A 169 20.75 -4.72 -1.28
CA ARG A 169 19.99 -5.40 -2.34
C ARG A 169 20.84 -5.80 -3.55
N GLY A 170 21.96 -5.11 -3.77
CA GLY A 170 22.77 -5.27 -4.97
C GLY A 170 22.03 -4.82 -6.23
N VAL A 171 22.25 -5.51 -7.34
CA VAL A 171 21.42 -5.34 -8.54
C VAL A 171 20.06 -5.96 -8.28
N PHE A 172 19.00 -5.21 -8.49
CA PHE A 172 17.64 -5.70 -8.25
C PHE A 172 16.64 -5.18 -9.28
N VAL A 173 15.53 -5.89 -9.40
CA VAL A 173 14.35 -5.46 -10.16
C VAL A 173 13.15 -5.47 -9.22
N GLU A 174 12.39 -4.36 -9.21
CA GLU A 174 11.13 -4.24 -8.49
C GLU A 174 9.99 -4.07 -9.48
N ILE A 175 8.97 -4.91 -9.37
CA ILE A 175 7.82 -4.94 -10.28
C ILE A 175 6.54 -4.74 -9.46
N ILE A 176 5.72 -3.76 -9.87
CA ILE A 176 4.34 -3.66 -9.44
C ILE A 176 3.52 -4.62 -10.29
N GLN A 177 3.06 -5.70 -9.70
CA GLN A 177 2.25 -6.69 -10.39
C GLN A 177 0.82 -6.22 -10.60
N ASP A 178 0.18 -6.67 -11.66
CA ASP A 178 -1.21 -6.32 -11.99
C ASP A 178 -2.22 -6.82 -10.93
N ASN A 179 -1.81 -7.74 -10.07
CA ASN A 179 -2.58 -8.20 -8.91
C ASN A 179 -2.46 -7.31 -7.67
N GLY A 180 -1.70 -6.19 -7.75
CA GLY A 180 -1.51 -5.20 -6.70
C GLY A 180 -0.36 -5.49 -5.73
N TYR A 181 0.38 -6.58 -5.88
CA TYR A 181 1.59 -6.84 -5.12
C TYR A 181 2.80 -6.14 -5.72
N VAL A 182 3.79 -5.87 -4.88
CA VAL A 182 5.11 -5.41 -5.29
C VAL A 182 6.09 -6.54 -5.03
N VAL A 183 6.76 -7.00 -6.07
CA VAL A 183 7.76 -8.06 -5.97
C VAL A 183 9.14 -7.53 -6.27
N ARG A 184 10.14 -8.12 -5.61
CA ARG A 184 11.54 -7.79 -5.83
C ARG A 184 12.35 -9.04 -6.06
N TYR A 185 13.28 -8.93 -6.99
CA TYR A 185 14.28 -9.92 -7.38
C TYR A 185 15.63 -9.32 -7.07
N LEU A 186 16.30 -9.76 -6.01
CA LEU A 186 17.53 -9.14 -5.51
C LEU A 186 18.76 -10.00 -5.81
N HIS A 187 19.93 -9.41 -5.55
CA HIS A 187 21.25 -10.02 -5.71
C HIS A 187 21.58 -10.45 -7.14
N MET A 188 20.93 -9.82 -8.12
CA MET A 188 21.08 -10.18 -9.53
C MET A 188 22.49 -9.86 -10.05
N LYS A 189 22.87 -10.49 -11.15
CA LYS A 189 24.19 -10.35 -11.76
C LYS A 189 24.37 -8.99 -12.41
N ASN A 190 25.51 -8.37 -12.19
CA ASN A 190 25.87 -7.10 -12.83
C ASN A 190 25.74 -7.18 -14.35
N GLY A 191 25.10 -6.18 -14.95
CA GLY A 191 24.90 -6.05 -16.39
C GLY A 191 23.94 -7.07 -17.01
N SER A 192 23.18 -7.82 -16.17
CA SER A 192 22.21 -8.79 -16.69
C SER A 192 20.79 -8.25 -16.83
N VAL A 193 20.50 -7.11 -16.17
CA VAL A 193 19.19 -6.45 -16.18
C VAL A 193 19.21 -5.31 -17.20
N ASN A 194 18.32 -5.38 -18.20
CA ASN A 194 18.15 -4.34 -19.22
C ASN A 194 16.80 -3.60 -19.12
N LEU A 195 15.99 -3.96 -18.11
CA LEU A 195 14.68 -3.35 -17.87
C LEU A 195 14.86 -1.96 -17.25
N VAL A 196 13.96 -1.05 -17.60
CA VAL A 196 13.90 0.30 -17.03
C VAL A 196 12.52 0.57 -16.41
N GLU A 197 12.44 1.60 -15.58
CA GLU A 197 11.16 2.00 -14.97
C GLU A 197 10.09 2.29 -16.05
N GLY A 198 8.93 1.73 -15.85
CA GLY A 198 7.79 1.84 -16.77
C GLY A 198 7.65 0.68 -17.75
N ASP A 199 8.68 -0.16 -17.91
CA ASP A 199 8.59 -1.34 -18.78
C ASP A 199 7.48 -2.29 -18.32
N LYS A 200 6.73 -2.83 -19.29
CA LYS A 200 5.72 -3.86 -19.05
C LYS A 200 6.34 -5.23 -19.23
N VAL A 201 6.07 -6.11 -18.27
CA VAL A 201 6.49 -7.51 -18.31
C VAL A 201 5.30 -8.44 -18.20
N LYS A 202 5.40 -9.59 -18.85
CA LYS A 202 4.47 -10.71 -18.73
C LYS A 202 5.09 -11.80 -17.86
N ALA A 203 4.24 -12.59 -17.19
CA ALA A 203 4.70 -13.77 -16.48
C ALA A 203 5.52 -14.67 -17.44
N GLY A 204 6.74 -15.00 -17.04
CA GLY A 204 7.69 -15.76 -17.85
C GLY A 204 8.62 -14.92 -18.74
N ASP A 205 8.48 -13.61 -18.78
CA ASP A 205 9.44 -12.75 -19.47
C ASP A 205 10.79 -12.74 -18.72
N TYR A 206 11.86 -12.76 -19.50
CA TYR A 206 13.22 -12.69 -18.96
C TYR A 206 13.49 -11.32 -18.35
N ILE A 207 13.97 -11.30 -17.09
CA ILE A 207 14.25 -10.05 -16.37
C ILE A 207 15.74 -9.89 -16.02
N GLY A 208 16.53 -10.94 -16.04
CA GLY A 208 17.96 -10.89 -15.75
C GLY A 208 18.53 -12.24 -15.35
N LYS A 209 19.66 -12.23 -14.65
CA LYS A 209 20.34 -13.43 -14.17
C LYS A 209 20.60 -13.37 -12.69
N VAL A 210 20.58 -14.52 -12.03
CA VAL A 210 21.03 -14.67 -10.65
C VAL A 210 22.50 -14.27 -10.54
N GLY A 211 22.85 -13.64 -9.44
CA GLY A 211 24.22 -13.26 -9.09
C GLY A 211 24.46 -13.37 -7.59
N CYS A 212 25.44 -12.61 -7.13
CA CYS A 212 25.84 -12.51 -5.73
C CYS A 212 26.19 -11.06 -5.41
N THR A 213 25.38 -10.10 -5.88
CA THR A 213 25.62 -8.66 -5.64
C THR A 213 24.93 -8.18 -4.37
N GLY A 214 25.48 -7.12 -3.75
CA GLY A 214 24.97 -6.61 -2.47
C GLY A 214 25.41 -7.44 -1.29
N GLU A 215 24.55 -7.57 -0.27
CA GLU A 215 24.81 -8.37 0.94
C GLU A 215 24.40 -9.83 0.75
N ALA A 216 25.08 -10.53 -0.14
CA ALA A 216 24.87 -11.95 -0.42
C ALA A 216 26.12 -12.78 -0.10
N TYR A 217 25.98 -13.88 0.62
CA TYR A 217 27.07 -14.78 0.99
C TYR A 217 27.35 -15.90 -0.04
N GLY A 218 26.57 -15.95 -1.12
CA GLY A 218 26.69 -16.90 -2.21
C GLY A 218 25.67 -16.59 -3.29
N SER A 219 25.79 -17.22 -4.46
CA SER A 219 24.83 -17.00 -5.54
C SER A 219 23.45 -17.57 -5.17
N HIS A 220 22.46 -16.73 -5.16
CA HIS A 220 21.04 -17.09 -4.93
C HIS A 220 20.12 -16.03 -5.51
N LEU A 221 18.87 -16.38 -5.73
CA LEU A 221 17.83 -15.42 -6.01
C LEU A 221 17.06 -15.11 -4.71
N HIS A 222 17.22 -13.91 -4.17
CA HIS A 222 16.31 -13.44 -3.14
C HIS A 222 15.03 -12.90 -3.79
N TYR A 223 13.90 -13.45 -3.38
CA TYR A 223 12.57 -13.09 -3.88
C TYR A 223 11.67 -12.67 -2.74
N ASP A 224 11.20 -11.43 -2.77
CA ASP A 224 10.25 -10.92 -1.78
C ASP A 224 8.98 -10.37 -2.42
N VAL A 225 7.89 -10.41 -1.65
CA VAL A 225 6.55 -9.97 -2.07
C VAL A 225 5.98 -9.05 -1.01
N ASN A 226 5.52 -7.89 -1.41
CA ASN A 226 4.93 -6.88 -0.53
C ASN A 226 3.51 -6.54 -0.97
N LYS A 227 2.65 -6.22 0.01
CA LYS A 227 1.27 -5.79 -0.26
C LYS A 227 1.13 -4.31 -0.60
N SER A 228 2.16 -3.51 -0.35
CA SER A 228 2.13 -2.07 -0.58
C SER A 228 3.45 -1.53 -1.10
N LEU A 229 3.39 -0.35 -1.71
CA LEU A 229 4.55 0.41 -2.18
C LEU A 229 5.42 0.95 -1.04
N ASN A 230 4.90 1.02 0.18
CA ASN A 230 5.63 1.49 1.35
C ASN A 230 6.53 0.38 1.87
N SER A 231 7.82 0.57 1.75
CA SER A 231 8.88 -0.40 2.03
C SER A 231 8.97 -0.93 3.47
N SER A 232 8.17 -0.41 4.40
CA SER A 232 8.11 -0.85 5.80
C SER A 232 7.07 -1.95 6.06
N ASP A 233 6.15 -2.19 5.14
CA ASP A 233 5.07 -3.14 5.32
C ASP A 233 5.38 -4.48 4.60
N TYR A 234 6.41 -5.18 5.10
CA TYR A 234 6.83 -6.52 4.65
C TYR A 234 5.88 -7.63 5.13
N THR A 235 4.59 -7.38 5.17
CA THR A 235 3.62 -8.44 5.43
C THR A 235 3.53 -9.33 4.21
N GLN A 236 4.41 -10.30 4.14
CA GLN A 236 4.31 -11.35 3.13
C GLN A 236 3.04 -12.15 3.37
N PRO A 237 2.20 -12.36 2.38
CA PRO A 237 1.14 -13.32 2.51
C PRO A 237 1.77 -14.71 2.59
N LEU A 238 1.78 -15.29 3.77
CA LEU A 238 2.20 -16.70 3.97
C LEU A 238 1.51 -17.63 2.98
N ASP A 239 0.30 -17.28 2.54
CA ASP A 239 -0.46 -18.01 1.54
C ASP A 239 0.10 -17.92 0.12
N PHE A 240 0.92 -16.90 -0.17
CA PHE A 240 1.56 -16.74 -1.46
C PHE A 240 2.56 -17.86 -1.74
N PHE A 241 3.26 -18.34 -0.70
CA PHE A 241 4.27 -19.40 -0.81
C PHE A 241 3.74 -20.81 -0.55
N LYS A 242 2.52 -20.97 -0.04
CA LYS A 242 1.94 -22.29 0.25
C LYS A 242 1.76 -23.20 -0.97
N ASN A 243 1.63 -22.62 -2.16
CA ASN A 243 1.40 -23.35 -3.41
C ASN A 243 2.66 -23.52 -4.25
N ILE A 244 3.82 -23.18 -3.71
CA ILE A 244 5.08 -23.36 -4.40
C ILE A 244 5.60 -24.75 -4.04
N ASN A 245 5.60 -25.68 -5.01
CA ASN A 245 6.22 -27.00 -4.88
C ASN A 245 7.75 -26.86 -4.93
N PHE A 246 8.35 -26.31 -3.89
CA PHE A 246 9.77 -26.35 -3.70
C PHE A 246 10.15 -27.57 -2.85
N THR A 247 11.17 -28.31 -3.29
CA THR A 247 11.85 -29.27 -2.42
C THR A 247 12.65 -28.49 -1.39
N TYR A 248 12.41 -28.75 -0.11
CA TYR A 248 13.15 -28.14 0.98
C TYR A 248 14.43 -28.94 1.22
N SER A 249 15.60 -28.29 1.20
CA SER A 249 16.80 -28.83 1.84
C SER A 249 16.72 -28.51 3.33
N TYR A 250 16.88 -29.53 4.17
CA TYR A 250 17.05 -29.40 5.63
C TYR A 250 18.54 -29.18 5.91
#